data_7c458a60a7abdfc1e1ec3c059abc666c
#
_entry.id   7c458a60a7abdfc1e1ec3c059abc666c
#
_cell.length_a   1.000
_cell.length_b   1.000
_cell.length_c   1.000
_cell.angle_alpha   90.00
_cell.angle_beta   90.00
_cell.angle_gamma   90.00
#
_symmetry.space_group_name_H-M   'P 1'
#
loop_
_entity.id
_entity.type
_entity.pdbx_description
1 polymer ?
#
loop_
_entity_poly.entity_id
_entity_poly.type
_entity_poly.pdbx_seq_one_letter_code
_entity_poly.pdbx_strand_id
1 'polypeptide(L)'
;MRRGAEAVKVAPSPPTWQGFFLGRAMTSLGEPLFAGRQQALLVIGPPRSGKTSAVVVPNLLTAPGALVTTSTKTDVIAWSSKVRNLRGRTWLFDPSGTLDPGQLTALRWSPVTG
;
A
#
# COMPACT_ATOMS: atom_id res chain seq x y z
N MET A 1 5.11 -29.93 25.51
CA MET A 1 6.09 -28.92 25.07
C MET A 1 5.36 -27.95 24.15
N ARG A 2 4.84 -26.82 24.69
CA ARG A 2 4.13 -25.80 23.92
C ARG A 2 5.18 -24.84 23.38
N ARG A 3 5.43 -24.88 22.08
CA ARG A 3 6.17 -23.80 21.41
C ARG A 3 5.27 -22.58 21.38
N GLY A 4 5.62 -21.58 22.18
CA GLY A 4 4.96 -20.29 22.14
C GLY A 4 5.04 -19.71 20.74
N ALA A 5 3.90 -19.24 20.25
CA ALA A 5 3.84 -18.44 19.03
C ALA A 5 4.71 -17.19 19.29
N GLU A 6 5.89 -17.17 18.70
CA GLU A 6 6.74 -15.99 18.67
C GLU A 6 5.99 -14.94 17.88
N ALA A 7 5.48 -13.93 18.59
CA ALA A 7 4.84 -12.79 17.96
C ALA A 7 5.85 -12.20 16.98
N VAL A 8 5.48 -12.19 15.70
CA VAL A 8 6.26 -11.51 14.67
C VAL A 8 6.40 -10.07 15.13
N LYS A 9 7.57 -9.71 15.66
CA LYS A 9 7.93 -8.32 15.96
C LYS A 9 7.92 -7.59 14.62
N VAL A 10 6.81 -6.89 14.36
CA VAL A 10 6.78 -5.90 13.28
C VAL A 10 7.86 -4.88 13.64
N ALA A 11 8.91 -4.84 12.85
CA ALA A 11 9.97 -3.85 13.05
C ALA A 11 9.33 -2.47 13.13
N PRO A 12 9.71 -1.63 14.11
CA PRO A 12 9.21 -0.27 14.18
C PRO A 12 9.48 0.41 12.84
N SER A 13 8.47 1.08 12.29
CA SER A 13 8.63 1.89 11.08
C SER A 13 9.85 2.78 11.27
N PRO A 14 10.73 2.91 10.27
CA PRO A 14 11.90 3.77 10.41
C PRO A 14 11.44 5.15 10.89
N PRO A 15 12.13 5.77 11.82
CA PRO A 15 11.69 7.01 12.49
C PRO A 15 11.47 8.19 11.54
N THR A 16 11.85 8.05 10.29
CA THR A 16 11.65 9.05 9.25
C THR A 16 11.27 8.41 7.92
N TRP A 17 10.07 8.71 7.43
CA TRP A 17 9.70 8.38 6.06
C TRP A 17 10.64 9.10 5.09
N GLN A 18 11.33 8.34 4.24
CA GLN A 18 12.33 8.88 3.32
C GLN A 18 11.75 9.37 1.99
N GLY A 19 10.49 9.08 1.72
CA GLY A 19 9.82 9.38 0.45
C GLY A 19 9.31 8.13 -0.24
N PHE A 20 8.91 8.28 -1.49
CA PHE A 20 8.46 7.14 -2.29
C PHE A 20 9.62 6.24 -2.68
N PHE A 21 9.50 4.95 -2.40
CA PHE A 21 10.44 3.95 -2.84
C PHE A 21 10.38 3.80 -4.37
N LEU A 22 11.53 3.97 -5.02
CA LEU A 22 11.67 3.88 -6.48
C LEU A 22 12.19 2.52 -6.94
N GLY A 23 12.93 1.84 -6.10
CA GLY A 23 13.60 0.60 -6.44
C GLY A 23 14.94 0.48 -5.74
N ARG A 24 15.81 -0.34 -6.29
CA ARG A 24 17.17 -0.53 -5.81
C ARG A 24 18.18 -0.12 -6.88
N ALA A 25 19.29 0.48 -6.47
CA ALA A 25 20.39 0.80 -7.37
C ALA A 25 20.97 -0.47 -7.98
N MET A 26 21.36 -0.42 -9.24
CA MET A 26 22.05 -1.51 -9.93
C MET A 26 23.55 -1.56 -9.57
N THR A 27 23.85 -1.39 -8.28
CA THR A 27 25.19 -1.51 -7.71
C THR A 27 25.33 -2.85 -7.00
N SER A 28 26.54 -3.24 -6.67
CA SER A 28 26.80 -4.48 -5.93
C SER A 28 26.10 -4.55 -4.57
N LEU A 29 25.80 -3.40 -3.96
CA LEU A 29 25.11 -3.31 -2.67
C LEU A 29 23.58 -3.23 -2.79
N GLY A 30 23.04 -2.91 -3.97
CA GLY A 30 21.62 -2.83 -4.22
C GLY A 30 20.91 -1.84 -3.29
N GLU A 31 21.48 -0.66 -3.08
CA GLU A 31 20.95 0.36 -2.17
C GLU A 31 19.53 0.79 -2.56
N PRO A 32 18.62 0.98 -1.60
CA PRO A 32 17.27 1.45 -1.89
C PRO A 32 17.30 2.92 -2.32
N LEU A 33 16.53 3.23 -3.36
CA LEU A 33 16.37 4.58 -3.90
C LEU A 33 15.00 5.13 -3.54
N PHE A 34 14.96 6.40 -3.12
CA PHE A 34 13.73 7.09 -2.75
C PHE A 34 13.60 8.42 -3.48
N ALA A 35 12.38 8.77 -3.88
CA ALA A 35 12.05 10.16 -4.21
C ALA A 35 11.99 10.99 -2.91
N GLY A 36 12.39 12.24 -2.96
CA GLY A 36 12.34 13.11 -1.79
C GLY A 36 10.92 13.34 -1.26
N ARG A 37 10.79 13.72 0.01
CA ARG A 37 9.51 13.88 0.70
C ARG A 37 8.56 14.90 0.07
N GLN A 38 9.09 15.90 -0.61
CA GLN A 38 8.31 16.97 -1.28
C GLN A 38 8.18 16.74 -2.79
N GLN A 39 8.53 15.56 -3.26
CA GLN A 39 8.49 15.22 -4.67
C GLN A 39 7.28 14.33 -4.97
N ALA A 40 6.66 14.57 -6.11
CA ALA A 40 5.69 13.67 -6.69
C ALA A 40 6.39 12.64 -7.58
N LEU A 41 5.83 11.44 -7.64
CA LEU A 41 6.32 10.36 -8.49
C LEU A 41 5.32 10.09 -9.60
N LEU A 42 5.77 10.19 -10.85
CA LEU A 42 5.02 9.77 -12.02
C LEU A 42 5.68 8.53 -12.63
N VAL A 43 4.92 7.45 -12.74
CA VAL A 43 5.38 6.18 -13.31
C VAL A 43 4.63 5.89 -14.60
N ILE A 44 5.33 5.88 -15.72
CA ILE A 44 4.78 5.62 -17.04
C ILE A 44 5.34 4.29 -17.57
N GLY A 45 4.49 3.48 -18.12
CA GLY A 45 4.88 2.21 -18.72
C GLY A 45 3.68 1.49 -19.34
N PRO A 46 3.92 0.54 -20.25
CA PRO A 46 2.86 -0.23 -20.89
C PRO A 46 2.05 -1.06 -19.88
N PRO A 47 0.88 -1.54 -20.26
CA PRO A 47 0.15 -2.52 -19.46
C PRO A 47 1.03 -3.72 -19.12
N ARG A 48 0.85 -4.28 -17.92
CA ARG A 48 1.61 -5.46 -17.41
C ARG A 48 3.13 -5.26 -17.26
N SER A 49 3.61 -4.02 -17.22
CA SER A 49 5.03 -3.72 -16.99
C SER A 49 5.46 -3.78 -15.52
N GLY A 50 4.60 -4.22 -14.61
CA GLY A 50 4.91 -4.34 -13.20
C GLY A 50 4.80 -3.05 -12.38
N LYS A 51 4.20 -1.97 -12.90
CA LYS A 51 4.05 -0.69 -12.17
C LYS A 51 3.39 -0.87 -10.81
N THR A 52 2.30 -1.63 -10.76
CA THR A 52 1.57 -1.87 -9.52
C THR A 52 2.39 -2.69 -8.54
N SER A 53 2.97 -3.80 -8.97
CA SER A 53 3.72 -4.71 -8.09
C SER A 53 5.07 -4.16 -7.65
N ALA A 54 5.76 -3.41 -8.51
CA ALA A 54 7.11 -2.93 -8.24
C ALA A 54 7.14 -1.55 -7.55
N VAL A 55 6.13 -0.70 -7.77
CA VAL A 55 6.12 0.66 -7.24
C VAL A 55 4.94 0.90 -6.29
N VAL A 56 3.72 0.65 -6.73
CA VAL A 56 2.52 0.99 -5.93
C VAL A 56 2.47 0.16 -4.65
N VAL A 57 2.51 -1.15 -4.76
CA VAL A 57 2.35 -2.05 -3.60
C VAL A 57 3.46 -1.87 -2.57
N PRO A 58 4.75 -1.83 -2.89
CA PRO A 58 5.80 -1.55 -1.90
C PRO A 58 5.58 -0.24 -1.14
N ASN A 59 5.19 0.81 -1.83
CA ASN A 59 4.92 2.10 -1.19
C ASN A 59 3.68 2.06 -0.29
N LEU A 60 2.63 1.34 -0.68
CA LEU A 60 1.47 1.10 0.17
C LEU A 60 1.81 0.36 1.46
N LEU A 61 2.67 -0.65 1.35
CA LEU A 61 3.06 -1.48 2.49
C LEU A 61 4.00 -0.75 3.47
N THR A 62 4.82 0.17 2.98
CA THR A 62 5.82 0.87 3.79
C THR A 62 5.40 2.24 4.28
N ALA A 63 4.34 2.84 3.72
CA ALA A 63 3.86 4.14 4.13
C ALA A 63 3.59 4.20 5.66
N PRO A 64 4.18 5.17 6.39
CA PRO A 64 4.11 5.20 7.84
C PRO A 64 2.79 5.73 8.39
N GLY A 65 2.05 6.48 7.60
CA GLY A 65 0.84 7.18 8.02
C GLY A 65 -0.40 6.83 7.22
N ALA A 66 -1.38 7.71 7.30
CA ALA A 66 -2.59 7.63 6.50
C ALA A 66 -2.28 7.72 5.00
N LEU A 67 -3.08 7.01 4.23
CA LEU A 67 -2.84 6.90 2.80
C LEU A 67 -4.18 6.71 2.06
N VAL A 68 -4.26 7.29 0.89
CA VAL A 68 -5.38 7.10 -0.04
C VAL A 68 -4.83 6.53 -1.34
N THR A 69 -5.47 5.50 -1.85
CA THR A 69 -5.13 4.92 -3.14
C THR A 69 -6.40 4.71 -3.98
N THR A 70 -6.27 4.88 -5.28
CA THR A 70 -7.35 4.62 -6.23
C THR A 70 -6.87 3.62 -7.27
N SER A 71 -7.72 2.70 -7.65
CA SER A 71 -7.42 1.70 -8.67
C SER A 71 -8.69 1.25 -9.36
N THR A 72 -8.58 0.97 -10.64
CA THR A 72 -9.65 0.32 -11.43
C THR A 72 -9.61 -1.20 -11.32
N LYS A 73 -8.62 -1.75 -10.62
CA LYS A 73 -8.42 -3.19 -10.44
C LYS A 73 -8.33 -3.54 -8.95
N THR A 74 -8.64 -4.78 -8.64
CA THR A 74 -8.65 -5.30 -7.27
C THR A 74 -7.29 -5.75 -6.74
N ASP A 75 -6.26 -5.79 -7.59
CA ASP A 75 -4.91 -6.24 -7.24
C ASP A 75 -4.27 -5.43 -6.11
N VAL A 76 -4.47 -4.12 -6.11
CA VAL A 76 -3.97 -3.24 -5.04
C VAL A 76 -4.57 -3.62 -3.69
N ILE A 77 -5.89 -3.84 -3.64
CA ILE A 77 -6.59 -4.28 -2.43
C ILE A 77 -6.10 -5.66 -2.00
N ALA A 78 -6.04 -6.60 -2.93
CA ALA A 78 -5.66 -7.98 -2.64
C ALA A 78 -4.26 -8.08 -2.01
N TRP A 79 -3.31 -7.26 -2.44
CA TRP A 79 -1.92 -7.34 -2.00
C TRP A 79 -1.58 -6.46 -0.80
N SER A 80 -2.36 -5.43 -0.53
CA SER A 80 -2.04 -4.48 0.54
C SER A 80 -2.99 -4.50 1.74
N SER A 81 -4.24 -4.89 1.56
CA SER A 81 -5.29 -4.73 2.56
C SER A 81 -5.01 -5.43 3.88
N LYS A 82 -4.52 -6.67 3.84
CA LYS A 82 -4.22 -7.44 5.06
C LYS A 82 -3.18 -6.74 5.93
N VAL A 83 -2.07 -6.32 5.32
CA VAL A 83 -0.97 -5.66 6.04
C VAL A 83 -1.40 -4.29 6.54
N ARG A 84 -2.11 -3.52 5.73
CA ARG A 84 -2.59 -2.19 6.12
C ARG A 84 -3.62 -2.27 7.24
N ASN A 85 -4.50 -3.25 7.22
CA ASN A 85 -5.52 -3.45 8.26
C ASN A 85 -4.93 -3.84 9.62
N LEU A 86 -3.73 -4.46 9.65
CA LEU A 86 -2.99 -4.69 10.89
C LEU A 86 -2.41 -3.41 11.50
N ARG A 87 -2.15 -2.39 10.70
CA ARG A 87 -1.60 -1.11 11.14
C ARG A 87 -2.65 -0.07 11.51
N GLY A 88 -3.86 -0.23 11.00
CA GLY A 88 -4.94 0.71 11.22
C GLY A 88 -6.17 0.32 10.41
N ARG A 89 -7.26 1.05 10.62
CA ARG A 89 -8.50 0.77 9.91
C ARG A 89 -8.35 1.07 8.42
N THR A 90 -8.71 0.11 7.58
CA THR A 90 -8.73 0.26 6.14
C THR A 90 -10.16 0.39 5.65
N TRP A 91 -10.41 1.43 4.86
CA TRP A 91 -11.71 1.76 4.29
C TRP A 91 -11.72 1.41 2.80
N LEU A 92 -12.82 0.85 2.34
CA LEU A 92 -13.05 0.57 0.92
C LEU A 92 -14.23 1.41 0.43
N PHE A 93 -13.99 2.26 -0.55
CA PHE A 93 -15.02 2.95 -1.30
C PHE A 93 -15.15 2.31 -2.68
N ASP A 94 -16.26 1.63 -2.90
CA ASP A 94 -16.62 1.05 -4.20
C ASP A 94 -17.95 1.62 -4.67
N PRO A 95 -17.92 2.61 -5.57
CA PRO A 95 -19.15 3.21 -6.10
C PRO A 95 -19.98 2.24 -6.93
N SER A 96 -19.39 1.17 -7.46
CA SER A 96 -20.09 0.15 -8.24
C SER A 96 -20.86 -0.85 -7.35
N GLY A 97 -20.42 -0.98 -6.10
CA GLY A 97 -21.00 -1.94 -5.15
C GLY A 97 -20.79 -3.41 -5.51
N THR A 98 -19.82 -3.70 -6.36
CA THR A 98 -19.55 -5.06 -6.86
C THR A 98 -18.56 -5.84 -6.01
N LEU A 99 -17.77 -5.13 -5.18
CA LEU A 99 -16.73 -5.74 -4.35
C LEU A 99 -17.28 -6.14 -2.98
N ASP A 100 -16.92 -7.34 -2.55
CA ASP A 100 -17.10 -7.75 -1.15
C ASP A 100 -16.00 -7.07 -0.30
N PRO A 101 -16.36 -6.22 0.67
CA PRO A 101 -15.36 -5.56 1.51
C PRO A 101 -14.61 -6.54 2.42
N GLY A 102 -15.13 -7.74 2.68
CA GLY A 102 -14.50 -8.72 3.56
C GLY A 102 -14.18 -8.14 4.95
N GLN A 103 -12.91 -8.06 5.30
CA GLN A 103 -12.43 -7.48 6.56
C GLN A 103 -12.26 -5.96 6.54
N LEU A 104 -12.49 -5.31 5.40
CA LEU A 104 -12.36 -3.87 5.24
C LEU A 104 -13.66 -3.17 5.67
N THR A 105 -13.54 -1.94 6.10
CA THR A 105 -14.71 -1.13 6.42
C THR A 105 -15.25 -0.49 5.14
N ALA A 106 -16.47 -0.85 4.76
CA ALA A 106 -17.12 -0.24 3.60
C ALA A 106 -17.42 1.23 3.87
N LEU A 107 -16.92 2.11 3.02
CA LEU A 107 -17.27 3.52 3.00
C LEU A 107 -18.37 3.74 1.95
N ARG A 108 -19.48 4.29 2.37
CA ARG A 108 -20.59 4.66 1.48
C ARG A 108 -20.71 6.17 1.45
N TRP A 109 -20.75 6.71 0.27
CA TRP A 109 -20.95 8.13 0.05
C TRP A 109 -21.75 8.33 -1.24
N SER A 110 -22.69 9.25 -1.20
CA SER A 110 -23.45 9.65 -2.37
C SER A 110 -23.45 11.18 -2.47
N PRO A 111 -23.15 11.74 -3.64
CA PRO A 111 -23.25 13.17 -3.85
C PRO A 111 -24.70 13.66 -3.93
N VAL A 112 -25.63 12.74 -4.09
CA VAL A 112 -27.07 13.03 -4.15
C VAL A 112 -27.71 12.63 -2.84
N THR A 113 -27.94 13.60 -1.98
CA THR A 113 -28.82 13.44 -0.83
C THR A 113 -30.25 13.66 -1.32
N GLY A 114 -30.92 12.58 -1.55
CA GLY A 114 -32.36 12.59 -1.81
C GLY A 114 -33.15 12.71 -0.54
#